data_01fdb24a15f499fb0b42c2c0998ac332
#
_entry.id   01fdb24a15f499fb0b42c2c0998ac332
#
_cell.length_a   1.000
_cell.length_b   1.000
_cell.length_c   1.000
_cell.angle_alpha   90.00
_cell.angle_beta   90.00
_cell.angle_gamma   90.00
#
_symmetry.space_group_name_H-M   'P 1'
#
loop_
_entity.id
_entity.type
_entity.pdbx_description
1 polymer ?
#
loop_
_entity_poly.entity_id
_entity_poly.type
_entity_poly.pdbx_seq_one_letter_code
_entity_poly.pdbx_strand_id
1 'polypeptide(L)'
;MIFIRIIRNYFFKLGHVVCARTVKNFAKSEQFISKPGPRSIGNILLADKICDGKLFVFGNIFELGDKVIWDHSLSSIENYEELHGFPWLDDLAARGDKAAVEIVQKWVFSWIEKYGSGSGPGWTPRLTSRRLIRLIHHEDTILNGLSEKYISTYFKSIYKHANFISKRFYKTDKLTMNFEAIVGVISVSYTHLRAHETA
;
A
#
# COMPACT_ATOMS: atom_id res chain seq x y z
N MET A 1 -0.20 -34.81 5.84
CA MET A 1 0.62 -33.64 5.48
C MET A 1 -0.19 -32.42 5.02
N ILE A 2 -1.20 -32.58 4.15
CA ILE A 2 -2.03 -31.46 3.61
C ILE A 2 -2.79 -30.70 4.72
N PHE A 3 -3.39 -31.39 5.67
CA PHE A 3 -4.17 -30.81 6.76
C PHE A 3 -3.35 -29.89 7.68
N ILE A 4 -2.13 -30.29 8.03
CA ILE A 4 -1.21 -29.48 8.84
C ILE A 4 -0.81 -28.19 8.10
N ARG A 5 -0.63 -28.26 6.78
CA ARG A 5 -0.32 -27.10 5.94
C ARG A 5 -1.49 -26.12 5.86
N ILE A 6 -2.74 -26.59 5.80
CA ILE A 6 -3.96 -25.76 5.80
C ILE A 6 -4.12 -25.06 7.16
N ILE A 7 -4.00 -25.79 8.27
CA ILE A 7 -4.07 -25.21 9.60
C ILE A 7 -2.98 -24.17 9.81
N ARG A 8 -1.74 -24.46 9.44
CA ARG A 8 -0.62 -23.51 9.53
C ARG A 8 -0.90 -22.23 8.73
N ASN A 9 -1.44 -22.35 7.52
CA ASN A 9 -1.79 -21.20 6.69
C ASN A 9 -2.94 -20.39 7.29
N TYR A 10 -3.92 -21.04 7.90
CA TYR A 10 -5.03 -20.35 8.59
C TYR A 10 -4.54 -19.54 9.79
N PHE A 11 -3.75 -20.14 10.69
CA PHE A 11 -3.14 -19.41 11.81
C PHE A 11 -2.18 -18.33 11.36
N PHE A 12 -1.49 -18.52 10.25
CA PHE A 12 -0.62 -17.51 9.66
C PHE A 12 -1.43 -16.30 9.19
N LYS A 13 -2.54 -16.50 8.46
CA LYS A 13 -3.46 -15.44 8.01
C LYS A 13 -4.15 -14.74 9.19
N LEU A 14 -4.60 -15.50 10.18
CA LEU A 14 -5.18 -14.93 11.41
C LEU A 14 -4.19 -14.02 12.13
N GLY A 15 -2.94 -14.43 12.24
CA GLY A 15 -1.87 -13.61 12.79
C GLY A 15 -1.61 -12.32 11.99
N HIS A 16 -1.84 -12.30 10.67
CA HIS A 16 -1.75 -11.09 9.86
C HIS A 16 -2.84 -10.08 10.25
N VAL A 17 -4.08 -10.54 10.37
CA VAL A 17 -5.21 -9.71 10.79
C VAL A 17 -4.99 -9.12 12.19
N VAL A 18 -4.54 -9.92 13.14
CA VAL A 18 -4.24 -9.46 14.51
C VAL A 18 -3.14 -8.40 14.49
N CYS A 19 -2.04 -8.62 13.77
CA CYS A 19 -0.96 -7.64 13.68
C CYS A 19 -1.40 -6.31 13.07
N ALA A 20 -2.26 -6.32 12.06
CA ALA A 20 -2.77 -5.11 11.44
C ALA A 20 -3.79 -4.38 12.33
N ARG A 21 -4.55 -5.11 13.16
CA ARG A 21 -5.58 -4.55 14.05
C ARG A 21 -5.04 -4.04 15.38
N THR A 22 -3.92 -4.55 15.87
CA THR A 22 -3.38 -4.20 17.21
C THR A 22 -2.64 -2.86 17.24
N VAL A 23 -3.04 -1.90 16.43
CA VAL A 23 -2.55 -0.52 16.52
C VAL A 23 -3.26 0.16 17.68
N LYS A 24 -2.64 0.13 18.87
CA LYS A 24 -3.11 0.89 20.05
C LYS A 24 -2.51 2.29 19.98
N ASN A 25 -3.38 3.30 20.10
CA ASN A 25 -3.08 4.71 20.38
C ASN A 25 -1.72 5.21 19.88
N PHE A 26 -1.64 5.52 18.59
CA PHE A 26 -0.53 6.32 18.08
C PHE A 26 -0.83 7.80 18.32
N ALA A 27 0.22 8.54 18.72
CA ALA A 27 0.18 9.98 18.85
C ALA A 27 -0.37 10.62 17.56
N LYS A 28 -1.08 11.72 17.69
CA LYS A 28 -1.74 12.49 16.62
C LYS A 28 -0.76 13.19 15.65
N SER A 29 0.29 12.52 15.18
CA SER A 29 1.11 13.09 14.11
C SER A 29 0.40 12.84 12.78
N GLU A 30 -0.17 13.88 12.21
CA GLU A 30 -0.81 13.87 10.88
C GLU A 30 0.13 14.40 9.79
N GLN A 31 1.44 14.37 10.04
CA GLN A 31 2.46 14.85 9.11
C GLN A 31 3.70 13.97 9.16
N PHE A 32 4.35 13.78 8.01
CA PHE A 32 5.70 13.26 7.97
C PHE A 32 6.71 14.38 8.26
N ILE A 33 7.70 14.10 9.10
CA ILE A 33 8.78 15.04 9.42
C ILE A 33 9.72 15.22 8.23
N SER A 34 9.89 14.18 7.43
CA SER A 34 10.68 14.20 6.20
C SER A 34 9.91 13.48 5.10
N LYS A 35 9.90 14.07 3.92
CA LYS A 35 9.27 13.49 2.72
C LYS A 35 10.36 13.07 1.75
N PRO A 36 10.79 11.80 1.77
CA PRO A 36 11.72 11.32 0.76
C PRO A 36 11.01 11.34 -0.59
N GLY A 37 11.60 12.01 -1.57
CA GLY A 37 11.08 12.00 -2.94
C GLY A 37 11.07 10.60 -3.55
N PRO A 38 10.17 10.33 -4.51
CA PRO A 38 10.09 9.05 -5.17
C PRO A 38 11.40 8.76 -5.92
N ARG A 39 11.90 7.53 -5.79
CA ARG A 39 13.08 7.04 -6.51
C ARG A 39 12.71 6.27 -7.77
N SER A 40 11.45 5.88 -7.92
CA SER A 40 10.91 5.27 -9.14
C SER A 40 10.25 6.35 -9.99
N ILE A 41 10.62 6.38 -11.27
CA ILE A 41 9.95 7.22 -12.26
C ILE A 41 8.80 6.38 -12.82
N GLY A 42 7.56 6.86 -12.65
CA GLY A 42 6.38 6.22 -13.24
C GLY A 42 6.33 6.40 -14.75
N ASN A 43 5.52 5.59 -15.39
CA ASN A 43 5.33 5.61 -16.84
C ASN A 43 4.03 6.36 -17.19
N ILE A 44 4.16 7.57 -17.75
CA ILE A 44 3.03 8.42 -18.14
C ILE A 44 2.12 7.73 -19.16
N LEU A 45 2.66 6.92 -20.08
CA LEU A 45 1.86 6.20 -21.07
C LEU A 45 0.95 5.12 -20.43
N LEU A 46 1.40 4.53 -19.33
CA LEU A 46 0.56 3.63 -18.54
C LEU A 46 -0.50 4.40 -17.76
N ALA A 47 -0.17 5.56 -17.23
CA ALA A 47 -1.13 6.45 -16.58
C ALA A 47 -2.21 6.91 -17.55
N ASP A 48 -1.85 7.28 -18.79
CA ASP A 48 -2.81 7.64 -19.85
C ASP A 48 -3.83 6.52 -20.07
N LYS A 49 -3.34 5.28 -20.22
CA LYS A 49 -4.23 4.12 -20.36
C LYS A 49 -5.16 3.94 -19.16
N ILE A 50 -4.65 4.13 -17.94
CA ILE A 50 -5.48 4.04 -16.73
C ILE A 50 -6.56 5.12 -16.74
N CYS A 51 -6.23 6.34 -17.13
CA CYS A 51 -7.18 7.44 -17.25
C CYS A 51 -8.23 7.19 -18.34
N ASP A 52 -7.87 6.45 -19.39
CA ASP A 52 -8.78 5.97 -20.44
C ASP A 52 -9.60 4.72 -20.01
N GLY A 53 -9.54 4.34 -18.74
CA GLY A 53 -10.25 3.18 -18.21
C GLY A 53 -9.65 1.83 -18.55
N LYS A 54 -8.35 1.78 -18.90
CA LYS A 54 -7.62 0.56 -19.29
C LYS A 54 -6.46 0.30 -18.36
N LEU A 55 -6.40 -0.87 -17.77
CA LEU A 55 -5.27 -1.30 -16.94
C LEU A 55 -4.38 -2.26 -17.72
N PHE A 56 -3.10 -1.91 -17.87
CA PHE A 56 -2.10 -2.78 -18.45
C PHE A 56 -1.31 -3.49 -17.34
N VAL A 57 -1.47 -4.82 -17.24
CA VAL A 57 -0.84 -5.62 -16.19
C VAL A 57 -0.32 -6.93 -16.77
N PHE A 58 0.97 -7.20 -16.55
CA PHE A 58 1.61 -8.47 -16.95
C PHE A 58 1.37 -8.88 -18.40
N GLY A 59 1.44 -7.90 -19.32
CA GLY A 59 1.25 -8.13 -20.75
C GLY A 59 -0.21 -8.16 -21.22
N ASN A 60 -1.18 -8.00 -20.33
CA ASN A 60 -2.61 -8.00 -20.63
C ASN A 60 -3.23 -6.62 -20.44
N ILE A 61 -4.25 -6.30 -21.23
CA ILE A 61 -5.05 -5.08 -21.10
C ILE A 61 -6.42 -5.47 -20.54
N PHE A 62 -6.84 -4.75 -19.50
CA PHE A 62 -8.14 -4.93 -18.85
C PHE A 62 -8.93 -3.65 -18.98
N GLU A 63 -10.17 -3.77 -19.45
CA GLU A 63 -11.13 -2.67 -19.47
C GLU A 63 -11.71 -2.51 -18.05
N LEU A 64 -11.44 -1.38 -17.43
CA LEU A 64 -11.92 -1.08 -16.07
C LEU A 64 -13.27 -0.36 -16.10
N GLY A 65 -13.56 0.41 -17.17
CA GLY A 65 -14.68 1.33 -17.17
C GLY A 65 -14.63 2.26 -15.96
N ASP A 66 -15.77 2.53 -15.34
CA ASP A 66 -15.88 3.42 -14.16
C ASP A 66 -15.59 2.71 -12.83
N LYS A 67 -15.27 1.42 -12.86
CA LYS A 67 -15.04 0.63 -11.64
C LYS A 67 -13.64 0.84 -11.09
N VAL A 68 -13.52 0.69 -9.77
CA VAL A 68 -12.22 0.63 -9.10
C VAL A 68 -11.58 -0.74 -9.36
N ILE A 69 -10.25 -0.78 -9.50
CA ILE A 69 -9.53 -2.05 -9.77
C ILE A 69 -9.85 -3.16 -8.74
N TRP A 70 -10.22 -2.77 -7.52
CA TRP A 70 -10.55 -3.72 -6.44
C TRP A 70 -11.93 -4.36 -6.55
N ASP A 71 -12.78 -3.89 -7.47
CA ASP A 71 -14.13 -4.39 -7.73
C ASP A 71 -14.18 -5.34 -8.93
N HIS A 72 -13.04 -5.54 -9.57
CA HIS A 72 -12.90 -6.51 -10.66
C HIS A 72 -12.45 -7.88 -10.13
N SER A 73 -12.96 -8.94 -10.76
CA SER A 73 -12.51 -10.32 -10.52
C SER A 73 -11.19 -10.58 -11.24
N LEU A 74 -10.11 -9.95 -10.76
CA LEU A 74 -8.77 -10.09 -11.33
C LEU A 74 -8.03 -11.35 -10.87
N SER A 75 -8.65 -12.18 -10.03
CA SER A 75 -8.04 -13.41 -9.47
C SER A 75 -7.66 -14.48 -10.50
N SER A 76 -8.21 -14.38 -11.71
CA SER A 76 -7.83 -15.25 -12.85
C SER A 76 -6.52 -14.83 -13.53
N ILE A 77 -6.02 -13.63 -13.20
CA ILE A 77 -4.78 -13.09 -13.76
C ILE A 77 -3.62 -13.61 -12.92
N GLU A 78 -2.63 -14.18 -13.58
CA GLU A 78 -1.39 -14.57 -12.92
C GLU A 78 -0.74 -13.32 -12.27
N ASN A 79 -0.31 -13.48 -11.00
CA ASN A 79 0.33 -12.42 -10.22
C ASN A 79 -0.51 -11.14 -9.99
N TYR A 80 -1.84 -11.19 -10.12
CA TYR A 80 -2.70 -10.02 -9.85
C TYR A 80 -2.45 -9.40 -8.46
N GLU A 81 -1.98 -10.19 -7.52
CA GLU A 81 -1.64 -9.78 -6.15
C GLU A 81 -0.59 -8.66 -6.13
N GLU A 82 0.26 -8.55 -7.16
CA GLU A 82 1.26 -7.49 -7.28
C GLU A 82 0.63 -6.09 -7.35
N LEU A 83 -0.62 -5.98 -7.84
CA LEU A 83 -1.37 -4.72 -7.85
C LEU A 83 -1.56 -4.15 -6.45
N HIS A 84 -1.60 -5.01 -5.42
CA HIS A 84 -1.69 -4.60 -4.03
C HIS A 84 -0.38 -3.99 -3.47
N GLY A 85 0.71 -4.02 -4.23
CA GLY A 85 1.92 -3.26 -3.97
C GLY A 85 1.87 -1.83 -4.50
N PHE A 86 0.79 -1.44 -5.17
CA PHE A 86 0.50 -0.12 -5.76
C PHE A 86 1.48 0.33 -6.86
N PRO A 87 1.93 -0.55 -7.79
CA PRO A 87 2.81 -0.11 -8.89
C PRO A 87 2.20 0.99 -9.75
N TRP A 88 0.88 0.95 -9.96
CA TRP A 88 0.11 1.94 -10.70
C TRP A 88 0.15 3.35 -10.10
N LEU A 89 0.48 3.48 -8.81
CA LEU A 89 0.57 4.78 -8.13
C LEU A 89 1.78 5.58 -8.61
N ASP A 90 2.91 4.93 -8.90
CA ASP A 90 4.07 5.58 -9.49
C ASP A 90 3.72 6.19 -10.86
N ASP A 91 2.96 5.45 -11.70
CA ASP A 91 2.57 5.89 -13.03
C ASP A 91 1.60 7.09 -12.97
N LEU A 92 0.53 6.99 -12.19
CA LEU A 92 -0.45 8.07 -12.04
C LEU A 92 0.16 9.33 -11.41
N ALA A 93 1.06 9.17 -10.43
CA ALA A 93 1.76 10.30 -9.83
C ALA A 93 2.70 11.00 -10.82
N ALA A 94 3.34 10.26 -11.74
CA ALA A 94 4.17 10.84 -12.80
C ALA A 94 3.36 11.70 -13.78
N ARG A 95 2.10 11.35 -14.05
CA ARG A 95 1.18 12.17 -14.84
C ARG A 95 0.73 13.42 -14.07
N GLY A 96 0.31 13.26 -12.81
CA GLY A 96 0.09 14.32 -11.83
C GLY A 96 -1.03 15.32 -12.12
N ASP A 97 -1.82 15.13 -13.19
CA ASP A 97 -2.96 15.99 -13.50
C ASP A 97 -4.18 15.67 -12.60
N LYS A 98 -5.21 16.48 -12.68
CA LYS A 98 -6.42 16.33 -11.86
C LYS A 98 -7.08 14.97 -12.01
N ALA A 99 -7.16 14.45 -13.23
CA ALA A 99 -7.79 13.14 -13.51
C ALA A 99 -6.99 12.01 -12.86
N ALA A 100 -5.67 12.03 -12.96
CA ALA A 100 -4.80 11.05 -12.32
C ALA A 100 -4.90 11.13 -10.78
N VAL A 101 -4.93 12.33 -10.20
CA VAL A 101 -5.09 12.53 -8.75
C VAL A 101 -6.41 11.95 -8.25
N GLU A 102 -7.52 12.20 -8.94
CA GLU A 102 -8.84 11.67 -8.58
C GLU A 102 -8.86 10.13 -8.60
N ILE A 103 -8.21 9.51 -9.59
CA ILE A 103 -8.08 8.05 -9.65
C ILE A 103 -7.23 7.53 -8.50
N VAL A 104 -6.09 8.16 -8.22
CA VAL A 104 -5.21 7.82 -7.09
C VAL A 104 -5.99 7.82 -5.78
N GLN A 105 -6.70 8.90 -5.49
CA GLN A 105 -7.50 9.04 -4.28
C GLN A 105 -8.57 7.96 -4.19
N LYS A 106 -9.35 7.79 -5.25
CA LYS A 106 -10.40 6.78 -5.34
C LYS A 106 -9.85 5.37 -5.08
N TRP A 107 -8.73 5.00 -5.70
CA TRP A 107 -8.16 3.66 -5.60
C TRP A 107 -7.48 3.40 -4.25
N VAL A 108 -6.75 4.37 -3.71
CA VAL A 108 -6.10 4.24 -2.40
C VAL A 108 -7.13 4.11 -1.30
N PHE A 109 -8.14 5.00 -1.24
CA PHE A 109 -9.10 4.97 -0.15
C PHE A 109 -10.07 3.79 -0.24
N SER A 110 -10.45 3.38 -1.44
CA SER A 110 -11.25 2.15 -1.59
C SER A 110 -10.45 0.89 -1.20
N TRP A 111 -9.13 0.87 -1.44
CA TRP A 111 -8.28 -0.20 -0.92
C TRP A 111 -8.22 -0.21 0.61
N ILE A 112 -8.07 0.97 1.22
CA ILE A 112 -8.04 1.11 2.67
C ILE A 112 -9.37 0.63 3.28
N GLU A 113 -10.49 0.98 2.68
CA GLU A 113 -11.81 0.53 3.11
C GLU A 113 -11.95 -1.00 3.02
N LYS A 114 -11.63 -1.58 1.87
CA LYS A 114 -11.84 -3.00 1.58
C LYS A 114 -10.84 -3.91 2.30
N TYR A 115 -9.58 -3.53 2.36
CA TYR A 115 -8.47 -4.37 2.85
C TYR A 115 -7.73 -3.80 4.07
N GLY A 116 -7.97 -2.56 4.47
CA GLY A 116 -7.24 -1.89 5.55
C GLY A 116 -7.42 -2.51 6.95
N SER A 117 -8.29 -3.52 7.07
CA SER A 117 -8.45 -4.31 8.30
C SER A 117 -7.35 -5.36 8.52
N GLY A 118 -6.41 -5.53 7.58
CA GLY A 118 -5.36 -6.53 7.66
C GLY A 118 -5.71 -7.86 7.01
N SER A 119 -6.79 -7.90 6.25
CA SER A 119 -7.25 -9.09 5.52
C SER A 119 -7.10 -8.91 4.01
N GLY A 120 -6.89 -10.00 3.28
CA GLY A 120 -6.80 -10.01 1.83
C GLY A 120 -5.41 -10.32 1.28
N PRO A 121 -5.28 -10.45 -0.06
CA PRO A 121 -4.07 -10.93 -0.72
C PRO A 121 -2.87 -9.98 -0.58
N GLY A 122 -3.12 -8.68 -0.42
CA GLY A 122 -2.07 -7.67 -0.30
C GLY A 122 -1.35 -7.60 1.05
N TRP A 123 -1.74 -8.39 2.05
CA TRP A 123 -1.12 -8.40 3.38
C TRP A 123 -0.02 -9.46 3.48
N THR A 124 0.98 -9.33 2.64
CA THR A 124 2.27 -10.02 2.75
C THR A 124 3.36 -9.03 3.10
N PRO A 125 4.44 -9.42 3.79
CA PRO A 125 5.54 -8.48 4.13
C PRO A 125 6.05 -7.72 2.91
N ARG A 126 6.26 -8.39 1.78
CA ARG A 126 6.74 -7.81 0.53
C ARG A 126 5.78 -6.76 -0.05
N LEU A 127 4.52 -7.13 -0.27
CA LEU A 127 3.53 -6.22 -0.87
C LEU A 127 3.19 -5.06 0.07
N THR A 128 3.13 -5.33 1.37
CA THR A 128 2.89 -4.29 2.39
C THR A 128 4.03 -3.27 2.40
N SER A 129 5.29 -3.72 2.28
CA SER A 129 6.45 -2.82 2.23
C SER A 129 6.48 -1.98 0.97
N ARG A 130 6.25 -2.59 -0.20
CA ARG A 130 6.17 -1.86 -1.48
C ARG A 130 5.08 -0.81 -1.46
N ARG A 131 3.91 -1.17 -0.96
CA ARG A 131 2.78 -0.25 -0.83
C ARG A 131 3.09 0.87 0.17
N LEU A 132 3.68 0.56 1.32
CA LEU A 132 4.04 1.56 2.32
C LEU A 132 5.01 2.60 1.76
N ILE A 133 6.05 2.17 1.06
CA ILE A 133 7.03 3.06 0.43
C ILE A 133 6.32 4.01 -0.55
N ARG A 134 5.46 3.49 -1.42
CA ARG A 134 4.72 4.29 -2.40
C ARG A 134 3.73 5.25 -1.74
N LEU A 135 3.03 4.80 -0.71
CA LEU A 135 2.16 5.68 0.07
C LEU A 135 2.96 6.87 0.63
N ILE A 136 4.14 6.65 1.21
CA ILE A 136 4.99 7.71 1.76
C ILE A 136 5.49 8.64 0.64
N HIS A 137 5.98 8.09 -0.47
CA HIS A 137 6.57 8.87 -1.56
C HIS A 137 5.55 9.76 -2.27
N HIS A 138 4.30 9.34 -2.36
CA HIS A 138 3.24 10.04 -3.10
C HIS A 138 2.18 10.65 -2.18
N GLU A 139 2.53 10.94 -0.92
CA GLU A 139 1.62 11.56 0.06
C GLU A 139 0.95 12.81 -0.51
N ASP A 140 1.74 13.72 -1.10
CA ASP A 140 1.23 14.99 -1.65
C ASP A 140 0.18 14.77 -2.75
N THR A 141 0.37 13.76 -3.60
CA THR A 141 -0.61 13.39 -4.64
C THR A 141 -1.87 12.78 -4.02
N ILE A 142 -1.70 11.89 -3.02
CA ILE A 142 -2.81 11.18 -2.39
C ILE A 142 -3.68 12.12 -1.56
N LEU A 143 -3.06 13.06 -0.82
CA LEU A 143 -3.76 13.92 0.13
C LEU A 143 -4.16 15.28 -0.46
N ASN A 144 -3.84 15.54 -1.73
CA ASN A 144 -4.12 16.82 -2.38
C ASN A 144 -5.60 17.22 -2.26
N GLY A 145 -5.87 18.31 -1.55
CA GLY A 145 -7.22 18.87 -1.40
C GLY A 145 -8.19 18.05 -0.55
N LEU A 146 -7.72 17.01 0.16
CA LEU A 146 -8.58 16.18 1.00
C LEU A 146 -8.81 16.77 2.40
N SER A 147 -9.96 16.43 2.99
CA SER A 147 -10.32 16.83 4.35
C SER A 147 -9.55 16.04 5.42
N GLU A 148 -9.49 16.57 6.65
CA GLU A 148 -8.85 15.97 7.83
C GLU A 148 -9.28 14.50 8.07
N LYS A 149 -10.53 14.15 7.77
CA LYS A 149 -11.03 12.78 7.89
C LYS A 149 -10.23 11.81 7.01
N TYR A 150 -9.95 12.17 5.77
CA TYR A 150 -9.15 11.35 4.85
C TYR A 150 -7.69 11.33 5.26
N ILE A 151 -7.14 12.46 5.68
CA ILE A 151 -5.77 12.56 6.20
C ILE A 151 -5.59 11.61 7.40
N SER A 152 -6.47 11.67 8.38
CA SER A 152 -6.44 10.78 9.54
C SER A 152 -6.57 9.29 9.14
N THR A 153 -7.43 8.97 8.18
CA THR A 153 -7.60 7.60 7.67
C THR A 153 -6.33 7.10 6.99
N TYR A 154 -5.69 7.94 6.20
CA TYR A 154 -4.43 7.63 5.53
C TYR A 154 -3.32 7.35 6.56
N PHE A 155 -3.06 8.23 7.53
CA PHE A 155 -2.02 8.02 8.54
C PHE A 155 -2.30 6.78 9.40
N LYS A 156 -3.54 6.51 9.77
CA LYS A 156 -3.92 5.25 10.43
C LYS A 156 -3.55 4.02 9.59
N SER A 157 -3.69 4.12 8.27
CA SER A 157 -3.28 3.06 7.35
C SER A 157 -1.76 2.90 7.33
N ILE A 158 -0.99 3.99 7.26
CA ILE A 158 0.48 3.99 7.33
C ILE A 158 0.95 3.26 8.60
N TYR A 159 0.41 3.61 9.77
CA TYR A 159 0.75 2.95 11.03
C TYR A 159 0.44 1.46 11.05
N LYS A 160 -0.69 1.05 10.47
CA LYS A 160 -1.04 -0.37 10.35
C LYS A 160 -0.03 -1.13 9.51
N HIS A 161 0.41 -0.55 8.39
CA HIS A 161 1.43 -1.14 7.52
C HIS A 161 2.77 -1.29 8.26
N ALA A 162 3.24 -0.23 8.92
CA ALA A 162 4.48 -0.24 9.69
C ALA A 162 4.45 -1.28 10.81
N ASN A 163 3.37 -1.32 11.59
CA ASN A 163 3.19 -2.30 12.66
C ASN A 163 3.12 -3.74 12.13
N PHE A 164 2.47 -3.96 10.99
CA PHE A 164 2.44 -5.26 10.35
C PHE A 164 3.84 -5.71 9.92
N ILE A 165 4.59 -4.84 9.25
CA ILE A 165 5.94 -5.16 8.78
C ILE A 165 6.85 -5.44 9.97
N SER A 166 6.88 -4.58 10.99
CA SER A 166 7.74 -4.73 12.17
C SER A 166 7.54 -6.06 12.90
N LYS A 167 6.33 -6.63 12.86
CA LYS A 167 6.00 -7.91 13.51
C LYS A 167 6.16 -9.12 12.59
N ARG A 168 6.34 -8.92 11.28
CA ARG A 168 6.25 -10.00 10.30
C ARG A 168 7.45 -10.16 9.38
N PHE A 169 8.39 -9.20 9.36
CA PHE A 169 9.52 -9.26 8.43
C PHE A 169 10.43 -10.49 8.63
N TYR A 170 10.54 -11.03 9.85
CA TYR A 170 11.32 -12.24 10.13
C TYR A 170 10.76 -13.55 9.55
N LYS A 171 9.54 -13.50 8.99
CA LYS A 171 8.85 -14.70 8.49
C LYS A 171 8.89 -14.83 6.97
N THR A 172 9.80 -14.15 6.31
CA THR A 172 9.97 -14.23 4.86
C THR A 172 11.11 -15.18 4.51
N ASP A 173 10.83 -16.13 3.62
CA ASP A 173 11.76 -17.20 3.23
C ASP A 173 12.87 -16.75 2.25
N LYS A 174 12.82 -15.51 1.76
CA LYS A 174 13.79 -14.99 0.77
C LYS A 174 14.46 -13.70 1.26
N LEU A 175 15.77 -13.65 1.13
CA LEU A 175 16.61 -12.52 1.55
C LEU A 175 16.16 -11.17 0.93
N THR A 176 15.80 -11.16 -0.36
CA THR A 176 15.31 -9.99 -1.08
C THR A 176 14.02 -9.43 -0.51
N MET A 177 13.11 -10.30 -0.04
CA MET A 177 11.86 -9.87 0.61
C MET A 177 12.10 -9.21 1.96
N ASN A 178 13.17 -9.61 2.67
CA ASN A 178 13.57 -8.99 3.92
C ASN A 178 14.11 -7.57 3.70
N PHE A 179 14.87 -7.32 2.63
CA PHE A 179 15.35 -5.98 2.29
C PHE A 179 14.20 -5.00 2.02
N GLU A 180 13.20 -5.38 1.23
CA GLU A 180 12.03 -4.54 0.97
C GLU A 180 11.27 -4.22 2.28
N ALA A 181 11.13 -5.21 3.17
CA ALA A 181 10.49 -5.01 4.46
C ALA A 181 11.30 -4.06 5.36
N ILE A 182 12.62 -4.20 5.41
CA ILE A 182 13.52 -3.33 6.17
C ILE A 182 13.45 -1.89 5.65
N VAL A 183 13.50 -1.69 4.34
CA VAL A 183 13.37 -0.36 3.72
C VAL A 183 12.03 0.29 4.10
N GLY A 184 10.93 -0.47 4.10
CA GLY A 184 9.62 0.02 4.54
C GLY A 184 9.63 0.48 6.00
N VAL A 185 10.24 -0.29 6.92
CA VAL A 185 10.36 0.09 8.34
C VAL A 185 11.26 1.31 8.52
N ILE A 186 12.41 1.37 7.83
CA ILE A 186 13.33 2.52 7.89
C ILE A 186 12.63 3.77 7.37
N SER A 187 11.86 3.68 6.29
CA SER A 187 11.11 4.82 5.73
C SER A 187 10.15 5.42 6.76
N VAL A 188 9.45 4.57 7.52
CA VAL A 188 8.56 5.03 8.59
C VAL A 188 9.35 5.59 9.78
N SER A 189 10.41 4.93 10.20
CA SER A 189 11.25 5.38 11.30
C SER A 189 11.89 6.75 11.00
N TYR A 190 12.39 6.93 9.78
CA TYR A 190 12.99 8.20 9.35
C TYR A 190 11.97 9.33 9.31
N THR A 191 10.71 9.04 9.00
CA THR A 191 9.62 10.01 8.96
C THR A 191 9.01 10.31 10.33
N HIS A 192 9.17 9.43 11.34
CA HIS A 192 8.50 9.53 12.65
C HIS A 192 9.42 9.72 13.85
N LEU A 193 10.71 9.40 13.78
CA LEU A 193 11.62 9.40 14.96
C LEU A 193 11.90 10.79 15.54
N ARG A 194 11.71 11.88 14.81
CA ARG A 194 11.91 13.24 15.33
C ARG A 194 10.80 13.77 16.24
N ALA A 195 9.66 13.10 16.33
CA ALA A 195 8.57 13.56 17.20
C ALA A 195 8.90 13.44 18.70
N HIS A 196 9.96 12.71 19.08
CA HIS A 196 10.35 12.51 20.46
C HIS A 196 11.56 13.34 20.92
N GLU A 197 12.24 14.07 20.02
CA GLU A 197 13.43 14.88 20.39
C GLU A 197 13.09 16.34 20.75
N THR A 198 11.84 16.75 20.68
CA THR A 198 11.40 18.15 20.97
C THR A 198 10.42 18.25 22.13
N ALA A 199 10.46 17.32 23.07
CA ALA A 199 9.70 17.39 24.32
C ALA A 199 10.61 17.60 25.53
#